data_9ff3ec2eb01d7ab9822a505fd5db0987
#
_entry.id   9ff3ec2eb01d7ab9822a505fd5db0987
#
_cell.length_a   1.000
_cell.length_b   1.000
_cell.length_c   1.000
_cell.angle_alpha   90.00
_cell.angle_beta   90.00
_cell.angle_gamma   90.00
#
_symmetry.space_group_name_H-M   'P 1'
#
loop_
_entity.id
_entity.type
_entity.pdbx_description
1 polymer ?
#
loop_
_entity_poly.entity_id
_entity_poly.type
_entity_poly.pdbx_seq_one_letter_code
_entity_poly.pdbx_strand_id
1 'polypeptide(L)'
;MSKLQLITKGIIKENPTFVLILGMCPTLGVTSSAINGMGMGIATMAVLIMSNMVISMIKNIVPDKVRIPVFIVVIASFVTIIEMLMKAYVPSLYASLGVFIPLIVVNCIILGRAEAFASKNGIVDSALDGIGIGLGFTLSLTAIGAVREILGSGSIFGYTFAGDVMPLLFILAPGGFLVLGYLMVLFNKIAKR
;
A
#
# COMPACT_ATOMS: atom_id res chain seq x y z
N MET A 1 22.07 -5.23 -11.03
CA MET A 1 21.84 -4.58 -9.72
C MET A 1 21.81 -5.68 -8.66
N SER A 2 22.40 -5.45 -7.47
CA SER A 2 22.32 -6.47 -6.43
C SER A 2 20.87 -6.58 -5.93
N LYS A 3 20.44 -7.81 -5.62
CA LYS A 3 19.07 -8.10 -5.17
C LYS A 3 18.65 -7.30 -3.92
N LEU A 4 19.64 -7.01 -3.05
CA LEU A 4 19.43 -6.19 -1.84
C LEU A 4 19.18 -4.72 -2.16
N GLN A 5 19.80 -4.18 -3.21
CA GLN A 5 19.58 -2.81 -3.66
C GLN A 5 18.16 -2.59 -4.19
N LEU A 6 17.53 -3.64 -4.75
CA LEU A 6 16.16 -3.56 -5.25
C LEU A 6 15.15 -3.33 -4.10
N ILE A 7 15.33 -4.03 -2.98
CA ILE A 7 14.48 -3.90 -1.79
C ILE A 7 14.68 -2.52 -1.13
N THR A 8 15.93 -2.12 -0.91
CA THR A 8 16.25 -0.83 -0.27
C THR A 8 15.79 0.37 -1.12
N LYS A 9 15.84 0.21 -2.46
CA LYS A 9 15.37 1.22 -3.41
C LYS A 9 13.88 1.48 -3.25
N GLY A 10 13.06 0.43 -3.09
CA GLY A 10 11.61 0.53 -2.88
C GLY A 10 11.21 1.22 -1.57
N ILE A 11 12.02 1.07 -0.53
CA ILE A 11 11.71 1.66 0.79
C ILE A 11 12.02 3.16 0.82
N ILE A 12 13.17 3.60 0.26
CA ILE A 12 13.67 4.96 0.43
C ILE A 12 13.58 5.78 -0.85
N LYS A 13 14.19 5.30 -1.95
CA LYS A 13 14.33 6.05 -3.20
C LYS A 13 13.07 6.05 -4.06
N GLU A 14 12.35 4.94 -4.07
CA GLU A 14 11.12 4.75 -4.84
C GLU A 14 9.95 4.43 -3.89
N ASN A 15 9.89 5.12 -2.74
CA ASN A 15 8.75 4.98 -1.85
C ASN A 15 7.45 5.33 -2.58
N PRO A 16 6.47 4.39 -2.66
CA PRO A 16 5.30 4.59 -3.51
C PRO A 16 4.45 5.78 -3.06
N THR A 17 4.30 6.00 -1.76
CA THR A 17 3.44 7.05 -1.22
C THR A 17 4.12 8.42 -1.20
N PHE A 18 5.36 8.50 -0.68
CA PHE A 18 6.04 9.77 -0.45
C PHE A 18 6.82 10.30 -1.65
N VAL A 19 7.27 9.42 -2.55
CA VAL A 19 8.07 9.80 -3.72
C VAL A 19 7.28 9.69 -5.01
N LEU A 20 6.61 8.56 -5.24
CA LEU A 20 5.85 8.32 -6.47
C LEU A 20 4.42 8.87 -6.41
N ILE A 21 3.92 9.23 -5.23
CA ILE A 21 2.55 9.72 -5.00
C ILE A 21 1.50 8.73 -5.55
N LEU A 22 1.77 7.44 -5.41
CA LEU A 22 0.89 6.35 -5.82
C LEU A 22 0.17 5.74 -4.61
N GLY A 23 -1.01 5.16 -4.84
CA GLY A 23 -1.79 4.51 -3.79
C GLY A 23 -2.45 5.48 -2.82
N MET A 24 -2.81 6.69 -3.27
CA MET A 24 -3.43 7.72 -2.42
C MET A 24 -4.82 7.32 -1.93
N CYS A 25 -5.57 6.52 -2.71
CA CYS A 25 -6.92 6.11 -2.33
C CYS A 25 -6.95 5.34 -1.00
N PRO A 26 -6.22 4.24 -0.82
CA PRO A 26 -6.14 3.58 0.48
C PRO A 26 -5.40 4.42 1.53
N THR A 27 -4.43 5.23 1.12
CA THR A 27 -3.70 6.11 2.05
C THR A 27 -4.62 7.10 2.76
N LEU A 28 -5.63 7.63 2.11
CA LEU A 28 -6.57 8.58 2.73
C LEU A 28 -7.74 7.87 3.41
N GLY A 29 -8.23 6.77 2.84
CA GLY A 29 -9.41 6.07 3.33
C GLY A 29 -9.17 5.19 4.55
N VAL A 30 -8.01 4.51 4.62
CA VAL A 30 -7.75 3.46 5.61
C VAL A 30 -6.91 3.94 6.80
N THR A 31 -6.17 5.02 6.67
CA THR A 31 -5.23 5.53 7.69
C THR A 31 -5.90 6.30 8.85
N SER A 32 -7.17 6.05 9.13
CA SER A 32 -7.82 6.54 10.36
C SER A 32 -7.27 5.88 11.61
N SER A 33 -6.72 4.66 11.49
CA SER A 33 -6.01 3.94 12.55
C SER A 33 -4.72 3.32 12.01
N ALA A 34 -3.68 3.27 12.85
CA ALA A 34 -2.38 2.67 12.50
C ALA A 34 -2.52 1.16 12.21
N ILE A 35 -3.37 0.45 12.95
CA ILE A 35 -3.61 -0.98 12.78
C ILE A 35 -4.25 -1.26 11.42
N ASN A 36 -5.24 -0.47 11.02
CA ASN A 36 -5.90 -0.60 9.72
C ASN A 36 -4.93 -0.30 8.58
N GLY A 37 -4.10 0.75 8.73
CA GLY A 37 -3.05 1.09 7.77
C GLY A 37 -2.04 -0.03 7.58
N MET A 38 -1.58 -0.65 8.68
CA MET A 38 -0.65 -1.78 8.64
C MET A 38 -1.30 -3.02 7.99
N GLY A 39 -2.53 -3.36 8.37
CA GLY A 39 -3.26 -4.49 7.79
C GLY A 39 -3.47 -4.36 6.29
N MET A 40 -3.87 -3.17 5.84
CA MET A 40 -4.03 -2.86 4.40
C MET A 40 -2.71 -2.90 3.66
N GLY A 41 -1.63 -2.41 4.26
CA GLY A 41 -0.30 -2.45 3.68
C GLY A 41 0.19 -3.88 3.46
N ILE A 42 0.04 -4.76 4.45
CA ILE A 42 0.41 -6.18 4.36
C ILE A 42 -0.42 -6.90 3.30
N ALA A 43 -1.75 -6.67 3.27
CA ALA A 43 -2.62 -7.25 2.25
C ALA A 43 -2.20 -6.82 0.84
N THR A 44 -1.95 -5.52 0.64
CA THR A 44 -1.48 -4.99 -0.64
C THR A 44 -0.11 -5.56 -1.04
N MET A 45 0.80 -5.72 -0.10
CA MET A 45 2.12 -6.33 -0.34
C MET A 45 1.98 -7.78 -0.80
N ALA A 46 1.13 -8.57 -0.16
CA ALA A 46 0.89 -9.96 -0.54
C ALA A 46 0.30 -10.07 -1.96
N VAL A 47 -0.71 -9.25 -2.29
CA VAL A 47 -1.27 -9.18 -3.64
C VAL A 47 -0.19 -8.77 -4.65
N LEU A 48 0.61 -7.76 -4.32
CA LEU A 48 1.65 -7.23 -5.22
C LEU A 48 2.70 -8.29 -5.58
N ILE A 49 3.16 -9.05 -4.59
CA ILE A 49 4.14 -10.12 -4.82
C ILE A 49 3.57 -11.20 -5.73
N MET A 50 2.38 -11.72 -5.38
CA MET A 50 1.75 -12.80 -6.14
C MET A 50 1.38 -12.37 -7.56
N SER A 51 0.78 -11.19 -7.71
CA SER A 51 0.40 -10.67 -9.03
C SER A 51 1.61 -10.39 -9.92
N ASN A 52 2.67 -9.78 -9.39
CA ASN A 52 3.90 -9.53 -10.15
C ASN A 52 4.56 -10.82 -10.63
N MET A 53 4.57 -11.86 -9.82
CA MET A 53 5.10 -13.18 -10.23
C MET A 53 4.31 -13.76 -11.40
N VAL A 54 2.99 -13.81 -11.30
CA VAL A 54 2.12 -14.37 -12.35
C VAL A 54 2.17 -13.52 -13.61
N ILE A 55 2.13 -12.20 -13.50
CA ILE A 55 2.22 -11.28 -14.64
C ILE A 55 3.56 -11.46 -15.36
N SER A 56 4.65 -11.62 -14.63
CA SER A 56 5.97 -11.90 -15.23
C SER A 56 6.00 -13.24 -15.96
N MET A 57 5.20 -14.23 -15.55
CA MET A 57 5.10 -15.53 -16.25
C MET A 57 4.30 -15.41 -17.56
N ILE A 58 3.18 -14.67 -17.55
CA ILE A 58 2.26 -14.59 -18.70
C ILE A 58 2.60 -13.48 -19.69
N LYS A 59 3.55 -12.60 -19.39
CA LYS A 59 3.89 -11.42 -20.21
C LYS A 59 4.15 -11.71 -21.68
N ASN A 60 4.71 -12.89 -22.00
CA ASN A 60 5.04 -13.29 -23.38
C ASN A 60 3.83 -13.81 -24.17
N ILE A 61 2.73 -14.16 -23.48
CA ILE A 61 1.52 -14.72 -24.07
C ILE A 61 0.51 -13.63 -24.38
N VAL A 62 0.52 -12.55 -23.57
CA VAL A 62 -0.48 -11.48 -23.63
C VAL A 62 -0.08 -10.43 -24.64
N PRO A 63 -0.90 -10.18 -25.70
CA PRO A 63 -0.66 -9.11 -26.66
C PRO A 63 -0.83 -7.73 -26.03
N ASP A 64 -0.06 -6.75 -26.50
CA ASP A 64 -0.01 -5.40 -25.92
C ASP A 64 -1.37 -4.68 -25.83
N LYS A 65 -2.25 -4.96 -26.78
CA LYS A 65 -3.58 -4.32 -26.86
C LYS A 65 -4.53 -4.68 -25.71
N VAL A 66 -4.36 -5.86 -25.10
CA VAL A 66 -5.24 -6.38 -24.01
C VAL A 66 -4.49 -6.59 -22.71
N ARG A 67 -3.30 -6.04 -22.58
CA ARG A 67 -2.40 -6.24 -21.41
C ARG A 67 -3.04 -5.74 -20.11
N ILE A 68 -3.54 -4.51 -20.08
CA ILE A 68 -4.13 -3.91 -18.87
C ILE A 68 -5.35 -4.68 -18.38
N PRO A 69 -6.36 -5.03 -19.20
CA PRO A 69 -7.49 -5.85 -18.76
C PRO A 69 -7.09 -7.21 -18.19
N VAL A 70 -6.10 -7.87 -18.79
CA VAL A 70 -5.60 -9.17 -18.29
C VAL A 70 -4.94 -9.02 -16.93
N PHE A 71 -4.14 -7.98 -16.73
CA PHE A 71 -3.50 -7.72 -15.43
C PHE A 71 -4.53 -7.46 -14.34
N ILE A 72 -5.60 -6.70 -14.64
CA ILE A 72 -6.70 -6.45 -13.69
C ILE A 72 -7.38 -7.75 -13.28
N VAL A 73 -7.64 -8.68 -14.20
CA VAL A 73 -8.25 -9.97 -13.89
C VAL A 73 -7.36 -10.81 -12.97
N VAL A 74 -6.06 -10.86 -13.25
CA VAL A 74 -5.09 -11.58 -12.39
C VAL A 74 -5.05 -10.97 -10.99
N ILE A 75 -4.96 -9.66 -10.89
CA ILE A 75 -4.93 -8.94 -9.61
C ILE A 75 -6.25 -9.19 -8.84
N ALA A 76 -7.40 -9.09 -9.51
CA ALA A 76 -8.71 -9.32 -8.91
C ALA A 76 -8.84 -10.74 -8.33
N SER A 77 -8.33 -11.75 -9.01
CA SER A 77 -8.32 -13.13 -8.52
C SER A 77 -7.54 -13.27 -7.21
N PHE A 78 -6.35 -12.65 -7.11
CA PHE A 78 -5.57 -12.68 -5.88
C PHE A 78 -6.19 -11.86 -4.76
N VAL A 79 -6.79 -10.71 -5.07
CA VAL A 79 -7.50 -9.90 -4.08
C VAL A 79 -8.67 -10.69 -3.49
N THR A 80 -9.45 -11.40 -4.30
CA THR A 80 -10.55 -12.25 -3.82
C THR A 80 -10.04 -13.36 -2.90
N ILE A 81 -8.93 -14.00 -3.22
CA ILE A 81 -8.32 -15.02 -2.36
C ILE A 81 -7.91 -14.41 -1.01
N ILE A 82 -7.25 -13.26 -1.01
CA ILE A 82 -6.84 -12.58 0.23
C ILE A 82 -8.05 -12.12 1.04
N GLU A 83 -9.10 -11.62 0.38
CA GLU A 83 -10.35 -11.25 1.03
C GLU A 83 -10.97 -12.44 1.78
N MET A 84 -11.06 -13.61 1.14
CA MET A 84 -11.55 -14.82 1.77
C MET A 84 -10.68 -15.27 2.94
N LEU A 85 -9.37 -15.19 2.81
CA LEU A 85 -8.42 -15.50 3.88
C LEU A 85 -8.58 -14.55 5.07
N MET A 86 -8.67 -13.24 4.83
CA MET A 86 -8.87 -12.25 5.89
C MET A 86 -10.21 -12.47 6.60
N LYS A 87 -11.27 -12.78 5.88
CA LYS A 87 -12.59 -13.08 6.44
C LYS A 87 -12.56 -14.32 7.35
N ALA A 88 -11.76 -15.33 6.99
CA ALA A 88 -11.64 -16.57 7.74
C ALA A 88 -10.76 -16.43 8.99
N TYR A 89 -9.61 -15.74 8.90
CA TYR A 89 -8.60 -15.70 9.97
C TYR A 89 -8.68 -14.47 10.86
N VAL A 90 -9.06 -13.31 10.31
CA VAL A 90 -9.07 -12.03 11.05
C VAL A 90 -10.37 -11.26 10.78
N PRO A 91 -11.53 -11.75 11.27
CA PRO A 91 -12.83 -11.15 11.00
C PRO A 91 -12.98 -9.73 11.56
N SER A 92 -12.29 -9.38 12.64
CA SER A 92 -12.30 -8.03 13.22
C SER A 92 -11.66 -6.99 12.30
N LEU A 93 -10.54 -7.33 11.68
CA LEU A 93 -9.86 -6.47 10.72
C LEU A 93 -10.63 -6.41 9.39
N TYR A 94 -11.23 -7.54 8.98
CA TYR A 94 -12.10 -7.57 7.81
C TYR A 94 -13.32 -6.65 7.96
N ALA A 95 -13.93 -6.60 9.14
CA ALA A 95 -15.07 -5.70 9.40
C ALA A 95 -14.71 -4.21 9.19
N SER A 96 -13.47 -3.82 9.52
CA SER A 96 -12.97 -2.44 9.34
C SER A 96 -12.51 -2.15 7.92
N LEU A 97 -11.92 -3.13 7.24
CA LEU A 97 -11.26 -2.98 5.93
C LEU A 97 -12.09 -3.46 4.75
N GLY A 98 -13.21 -4.19 4.98
CA GLY A 98 -13.94 -4.93 3.95
C GLY A 98 -14.36 -4.12 2.72
N VAL A 99 -14.72 -2.83 2.92
CA VAL A 99 -15.09 -1.92 1.82
C VAL A 99 -13.84 -1.48 1.02
N PHE A 100 -12.66 -1.48 1.64
CA PHE A 100 -11.42 -1.00 1.01
C PHE A 100 -10.61 -2.12 0.34
N ILE A 101 -10.86 -3.39 0.64
CA ILE A 101 -10.15 -4.52 0.03
C ILE A 101 -10.37 -4.58 -1.49
N PRO A 102 -11.59 -4.43 -2.04
CA PRO A 102 -11.79 -4.37 -3.48
C PRO A 102 -11.02 -3.23 -4.17
N LEU A 103 -10.71 -2.14 -3.43
CA LEU A 103 -9.93 -1.03 -3.95
C LEU A 103 -8.48 -1.41 -4.26
N ILE A 104 -7.98 -2.52 -3.70
CA ILE A 104 -6.64 -3.05 -4.01
C ILE A 104 -6.54 -3.44 -5.48
N VAL A 105 -7.63 -3.92 -6.11
CA VAL A 105 -7.66 -4.32 -7.53
C VAL A 105 -7.25 -3.17 -8.46
N VAL A 106 -7.77 -1.98 -8.18
CA VAL A 106 -7.52 -0.76 -8.99
C VAL A 106 -6.41 0.12 -8.40
N ASN A 107 -5.65 -0.41 -7.45
CA ASN A 107 -4.58 0.35 -6.81
C ASN A 107 -3.48 0.69 -7.82
N CYS A 108 -3.19 1.99 -7.94
CA CYS A 108 -2.19 2.52 -8.87
C CYS A 108 -0.79 1.93 -8.64
N ILE A 109 -0.46 1.50 -7.42
CA ILE A 109 0.83 0.87 -7.11
C ILE A 109 0.93 -0.48 -7.81
N ILE A 110 -0.09 -1.33 -7.67
CA ILE A 110 -0.07 -2.69 -8.21
C ILE A 110 -0.09 -2.65 -9.74
N LEU A 111 -1.02 -1.88 -10.33
CA LEU A 111 -1.08 -1.70 -11.78
C LEU A 111 0.17 -1.04 -12.33
N GLY A 112 0.69 -0.01 -11.65
CA GLY A 112 1.89 0.70 -12.08
C GLY A 112 3.13 -0.19 -12.06
N ARG A 113 3.30 -1.05 -11.04
CA ARG A 113 4.45 -1.98 -10.97
C ARG A 113 4.28 -3.17 -11.90
N ALA A 114 3.06 -3.67 -12.10
CA ALA A 114 2.76 -4.71 -13.07
C ALA A 114 3.19 -4.28 -14.48
N GLU A 115 2.83 -3.06 -14.90
CA GLU A 115 3.16 -2.54 -16.23
C GLU A 115 4.61 -2.06 -16.33
N ALA A 116 5.12 -1.31 -15.35
CA ALA A 116 6.44 -0.70 -15.43
C ALA A 116 7.57 -1.70 -15.20
N PHE A 117 7.38 -2.71 -14.36
CA PHE A 117 8.44 -3.61 -13.91
C PHE A 117 8.18 -5.08 -14.23
N ALA A 118 7.05 -5.67 -13.79
CA ALA A 118 6.80 -7.10 -13.93
C ALA A 118 6.67 -7.54 -15.39
N SER A 119 6.11 -6.69 -16.26
CA SER A 119 6.00 -6.96 -17.70
C SER A 119 7.35 -7.02 -18.42
N LYS A 120 8.41 -6.47 -17.84
CA LYS A 120 9.74 -6.34 -18.50
C LYS A 120 10.81 -7.21 -17.87
N ASN A 121 10.68 -7.54 -16.57
CA ASN A 121 11.71 -8.26 -15.81
C ASN A 121 11.35 -9.72 -15.55
N GLY A 122 12.28 -10.47 -14.98
CA GLY A 122 12.09 -11.88 -14.61
C GLY A 122 11.24 -12.05 -13.35
N ILE A 123 10.80 -13.28 -13.10
CA ILE A 123 9.88 -13.62 -11.99
C ILE A 123 10.49 -13.28 -10.63
N VAL A 124 11.77 -13.63 -10.41
CA VAL A 124 12.46 -13.42 -9.14
C VAL A 124 12.65 -11.93 -8.85
N ASP A 125 13.07 -11.16 -9.85
CA ASP A 125 13.26 -9.72 -9.71
C ASP A 125 11.94 -9.00 -9.47
N SER A 126 10.87 -9.46 -10.12
CA SER A 126 9.51 -8.93 -9.94
C SER A 126 8.95 -9.23 -8.54
N ALA A 127 9.26 -10.38 -7.96
CA ALA A 127 8.90 -10.71 -6.59
C ALA A 127 9.66 -9.84 -5.57
N LEU A 128 10.97 -9.66 -5.76
CA LEU A 128 11.81 -8.82 -4.89
C LEU A 128 11.40 -7.34 -4.94
N ASP A 129 11.06 -6.85 -6.12
CA ASP A 129 10.49 -5.51 -6.30
C ASP A 129 9.16 -5.37 -5.56
N GLY A 130 8.28 -6.36 -5.67
CA GLY A 130 7.01 -6.42 -4.93
C GLY A 130 7.20 -6.34 -3.42
N ILE A 131 8.20 -7.03 -2.88
CA ILE A 131 8.55 -6.95 -1.44
C ILE A 131 9.04 -5.56 -1.08
N GLY A 132 9.97 -4.99 -1.84
CA GLY A 132 10.55 -3.67 -1.57
C GLY A 132 9.50 -2.55 -1.58
N ILE A 133 8.69 -2.50 -2.62
CA ILE A 133 7.61 -1.51 -2.76
C ILE A 133 6.49 -1.74 -1.75
N GLY A 134 6.12 -3.01 -1.51
CA GLY A 134 5.10 -3.37 -0.52
C GLY A 134 5.49 -3.00 0.91
N LEU A 135 6.74 -3.22 1.30
CA LEU A 135 7.28 -2.77 2.59
C LEU A 135 7.29 -1.24 2.69
N GLY A 136 7.76 -0.55 1.66
CA GLY A 136 7.72 0.92 1.61
C GLY A 136 6.31 1.47 1.77
N PHE A 137 5.33 0.85 1.12
CA PHE A 137 3.93 1.22 1.24
C PHE A 137 3.36 0.97 2.63
N THR A 138 3.62 -0.21 3.20
CA THR A 138 3.16 -0.57 4.56
C THR A 138 3.71 0.39 5.61
N LEU A 139 5.00 0.71 5.54
CA LEU A 139 5.64 1.68 6.44
C LEU A 139 5.02 3.07 6.30
N SER A 140 4.77 3.51 5.08
CA SER A 140 4.15 4.82 4.82
C SER A 140 2.72 4.90 5.37
N LEU A 141 1.89 3.87 5.12
CA LEU A 141 0.52 3.80 5.65
C LEU A 141 0.49 3.78 7.18
N THR A 142 1.38 3.00 7.79
CA THR A 142 1.48 2.91 9.25
C THR A 142 1.93 4.23 9.86
N ALA A 143 2.91 4.91 9.26
CA ALA A 143 3.38 6.22 9.72
C ALA A 143 2.28 7.28 9.63
N ILE A 144 1.57 7.36 8.50
CA ILE A 144 0.46 8.30 8.32
C ILE A 144 -0.68 7.97 9.28
N GLY A 145 -1.03 6.69 9.43
CA GLY A 145 -2.06 6.21 10.34
C GLY A 145 -1.73 6.55 11.80
N ALA A 146 -0.48 6.31 12.23
CA ALA A 146 -0.04 6.64 13.58
C ALA A 146 -0.13 8.15 13.88
N VAL A 147 0.34 9.00 12.96
CA VAL A 147 0.26 10.45 13.14
C VAL A 147 -1.21 10.92 13.18
N ARG A 148 -2.07 10.40 12.32
CA ARG A 148 -3.50 10.73 12.31
C ARG A 148 -4.21 10.24 13.57
N GLU A 149 -3.87 9.05 14.06
CA GLU A 149 -4.44 8.49 15.29
C GLU A 149 -4.03 9.31 16.52
N ILE A 150 -2.77 9.75 16.58
CA ILE A 150 -2.29 10.65 17.65
C ILE A 150 -3.01 11.99 17.62
N LEU A 151 -3.10 12.62 16.44
CA LEU A 151 -3.66 13.95 16.29
C LEU A 151 -5.19 13.97 16.34
N GLY A 152 -5.87 12.88 15.97
CA GLY A 152 -7.32 12.82 15.86
C GLY A 152 -8.01 12.23 17.07
N SER A 153 -7.45 11.20 17.69
CA SER A 153 -8.06 10.51 18.84
C SER A 153 -7.17 10.46 20.10
N GLY A 154 -5.94 11.01 20.01
CA GLY A 154 -5.02 10.98 21.14
C GLY A 154 -4.68 9.56 21.60
N SER A 155 -4.83 8.58 20.72
CA SER A 155 -4.51 7.17 20.97
C SER A 155 -3.39 6.70 20.05
N ILE A 156 -2.66 5.68 20.46
CA ILE A 156 -1.65 4.98 19.67
C ILE A 156 -1.94 3.50 19.81
N PHE A 157 -2.22 2.80 18.71
CA PHE A 157 -2.53 1.37 18.71
C PHE A 157 -3.65 0.96 19.70
N GLY A 158 -4.65 1.83 19.87
CA GLY A 158 -5.78 1.56 20.76
C GLY A 158 -5.56 1.95 22.24
N TYR A 159 -4.39 2.45 22.62
CA TYR A 159 -4.15 3.03 23.95
C TYR A 159 -4.42 4.53 23.92
N THR A 160 -5.45 4.98 24.64
CA THR A 160 -5.80 6.39 24.78
C THR A 160 -4.82 7.09 25.73
N PHE A 161 -4.09 8.09 25.22
CA PHE A 161 -3.12 8.87 25.99
C PHE A 161 -3.63 10.28 26.33
N ALA A 162 -4.46 10.88 25.47
CA ALA A 162 -5.07 12.20 25.69
C ALA A 162 -6.58 12.09 25.48
N GLY A 163 -7.36 12.63 26.41
CA GLY A 163 -8.83 12.61 26.36
C GLY A 163 -9.41 13.39 25.17
N ASP A 164 -10.73 13.33 24.99
CA ASP A 164 -11.58 13.77 23.88
C ASP A 164 -11.50 15.27 23.46
N VAL A 165 -10.35 15.91 23.55
CA VAL A 165 -10.18 17.35 23.22
C VAL A 165 -9.59 17.57 21.83
N MET A 166 -9.33 16.50 21.07
CA MET A 166 -8.65 16.60 19.79
C MET A 166 -9.61 16.94 18.62
N PRO A 167 -9.20 17.81 17.68
CA PRO A 167 -10.07 18.21 16.57
C PRO A 167 -10.35 17.04 15.63
N LEU A 168 -11.62 16.70 15.49
CA LEU A 168 -12.17 15.67 14.59
C LEU A 168 -11.70 15.84 13.13
N LEU A 169 -11.21 17.03 12.80
CA LEU A 169 -10.70 17.38 11.47
C LEU A 169 -9.59 16.42 10.98
N PHE A 170 -8.72 15.92 11.87
CA PHE A 170 -7.61 15.04 11.49
C PHE A 170 -8.04 13.58 11.21
N ILE A 171 -9.22 13.17 11.71
CA ILE A 171 -9.81 11.87 11.37
C ILE A 171 -10.44 11.92 9.98
N LEU A 172 -11.00 13.07 9.58
CA LEU A 172 -11.61 13.30 8.28
C LEU A 172 -10.54 13.37 7.14
N ALA A 173 -11.00 13.20 5.91
CA ALA A 173 -10.15 13.23 4.72
C ALA A 173 -9.30 14.52 4.58
N PRO A 174 -9.80 15.74 4.85
CA PRO A 174 -8.99 16.96 4.78
C PRO A 174 -7.76 16.93 5.69
N GLY A 175 -7.89 16.40 6.91
CA GLY A 175 -6.78 16.23 7.83
C GLY A 175 -5.75 15.20 7.32
N GLY A 176 -6.22 14.16 6.63
CA GLY A 176 -5.33 13.19 5.99
C GLY A 176 -4.41 13.84 4.94
N PHE A 177 -4.91 14.77 4.13
CA PHE A 177 -4.10 15.51 3.16
C PHE A 177 -3.05 16.41 3.83
N LEU A 178 -3.42 17.10 4.93
CA LEU A 178 -2.48 17.93 5.67
C LEU A 178 -1.33 17.12 6.27
N VAL A 179 -1.66 16.00 6.93
CA VAL A 179 -0.66 15.09 7.51
C VAL A 179 0.24 14.50 6.42
N LEU A 180 -0.34 14.07 5.31
CA LEU A 180 0.40 13.52 4.18
C LEU A 180 1.37 14.57 3.60
N GLY A 181 0.91 15.80 3.35
CA GLY A 181 1.74 16.87 2.82
C GLY A 181 2.92 17.19 3.74
N TYR A 182 2.69 17.26 5.04
CA TYR A 182 3.74 17.50 6.03
C TYR A 182 4.77 16.35 6.09
N LEU A 183 4.29 15.11 6.14
CA LEU A 183 5.17 13.92 6.14
C LEU A 183 5.95 13.78 4.83
N MET A 184 5.37 14.15 3.70
CA MET A 184 6.04 14.13 2.40
C MET A 184 7.22 15.12 2.38
N VAL A 185 7.04 16.34 2.89
CA VAL A 185 8.11 17.33 2.99
C VAL A 185 9.22 16.84 3.94
N LEU A 186 8.83 16.28 5.08
CA LEU A 186 9.78 15.74 6.06
C LEU A 186 10.58 14.57 5.47
N PHE A 187 9.91 13.64 4.81
CA PHE A 187 10.54 12.49 4.17
C PHE A 187 11.52 12.90 3.07
N ASN A 188 11.11 13.83 2.20
CA ASN A 188 11.97 14.35 1.14
C ASN A 188 13.20 15.10 1.68
N LYS A 189 13.07 15.81 2.81
CA LYS A 189 14.19 16.47 3.46
C LYS A 189 15.20 15.46 4.03
N ILE A 190 14.71 14.34 4.57
CA ILE A 190 15.54 13.25 5.12
C ILE A 190 16.17 12.42 4.00
N ALA A 191 15.42 12.11 2.94
CA ALA A 191 15.86 11.28 1.83
C ALA A 191 16.82 12.02 0.86
N LYS A 192 16.84 13.35 0.88
CA LYS A 192 17.70 14.20 0.04
C LYS A 192 19.15 14.33 0.54
N ARG A 193 19.55 13.50 1.45
CA ARG A 193 20.91 13.48 1.99
C ARG A 193 21.82 12.48 1.30
#